data_a632c353b10074e42db0274ab1ae0374
#
_entry.id   a632c353b10074e42db0274ab1ae0374
#
_cell.length_a   1.000
_cell.length_b   1.000
_cell.length_c   1.000
_cell.angle_alpha   90.00
_cell.angle_beta   90.00
_cell.angle_gamma   90.00
#
_symmetry.space_group_name_H-M   'P 1'
#
loop_
_entity.id
_entity.type
_entity.pdbx_description
1 polymer ?
#
loop_
_entity_poly.entity_id
_entity_poly.type
_entity_poly.pdbx_seq_one_letter_code
_entity_poly.pdbx_strand_id
1 'polypeptide(L)'
;MNDTKQIEALKSLADAAKERSRPGKRVCVASVRASPGAYLVVSSVLTFSAGLLLRSSQDGWALLAIVVAWTLLPALALSDKITFDGQSLVRRGVAPFLFQLISGRKQHLSLVEVERVDTNAVRTLRRGGRVRYRYRSQIIGRGTGFVFASGGRRYREMVQRLFPLIHDDKIDLRTRELRDYLCDSKSLNRELDWLKLAPADVLDNATVEFKLGGRREHAGEQSDTQINPGDVERAILLRELGNKLRVAGRLREAGEAFRRALNVLPRDGRLIYDFARLLRSQASAKGDARLLSRARAALRLSAMRADEDAALLSLIGEGFLECNEAARAERSFQRAIELEPRTFRARLGLADVALRNGKLAHVIHQYRDAAHEASEKALVRYARREADYYVRLNDDDDYLSAELSRINWLQTLTRVRRLAARVTNASVLVALIGTYADQAIAGIGWALASSALLAWLTSLLAGRLLSARGKPRPID
;
A
#
# COMPACT_ATOMS: atom_id res chain seq x y z
N MET A 1 -4.16 2.08 27.32
CA MET A 1 -5.03 1.03 26.71
C MET A 1 -4.39 0.31 25.52
N ASN A 2 -3.41 0.89 24.83
CA ASN A 2 -2.62 0.18 23.79
C ASN A 2 -1.64 -0.83 24.40
N ASP A 3 -1.05 -0.54 25.55
CA ASP A 3 -0.07 -1.42 26.22
C ASP A 3 -0.69 -2.75 26.67
N THR A 4 -1.92 -2.76 27.15
CA THR A 4 -2.61 -4.00 27.54
C THR A 4 -2.89 -4.91 26.36
N LYS A 5 -3.23 -4.37 25.18
CA LYS A 5 -3.43 -5.17 23.95
C LYS A 5 -2.11 -5.68 23.36
N GLN A 6 -1.04 -4.89 23.48
CA GLN A 6 0.30 -5.34 23.11
C GLN A 6 0.82 -6.41 24.07
N ILE A 7 0.56 -6.28 25.37
CA ILE A 7 0.93 -7.26 26.39
C ILE A 7 0.11 -8.57 26.22
N GLU A 8 -1.17 -8.50 25.87
CA GLU A 8 -1.97 -9.69 25.55
C GLU A 8 -1.52 -10.35 24.23
N ALA A 9 -1.22 -9.56 23.21
CA ALA A 9 -0.66 -10.08 21.97
C ALA A 9 0.73 -10.71 22.18
N LEU A 10 1.58 -10.10 23.00
CA LEU A 10 2.89 -10.64 23.39
C LEU A 10 2.77 -11.88 24.28
N LYS A 11 1.81 -11.92 25.20
CA LYS A 11 1.54 -13.13 26.00
C LYS A 11 0.99 -14.26 25.16
N SER A 12 0.05 -13.99 24.24
CA SER A 12 -0.47 -15.02 23.32
C SER A 12 0.61 -15.54 22.35
N LEU A 13 1.57 -14.68 21.98
CA LEU A 13 2.75 -15.06 21.18
C LEU A 13 3.79 -15.82 22.02
N ALA A 14 3.98 -15.46 23.29
CA ALA A 14 4.88 -16.16 24.21
C ALA A 14 4.35 -17.55 24.57
N ASP A 15 3.05 -17.71 24.78
CA ASP A 15 2.40 -18.98 25.01
C ASP A 15 2.42 -19.87 23.74
N ALA A 16 2.19 -19.30 22.57
CA ALA A 16 2.40 -19.97 21.29
C ALA A 16 3.89 -20.30 21.04
N ALA A 17 4.84 -19.53 21.55
CA ALA A 17 6.28 -19.83 21.47
C ALA A 17 6.70 -20.93 22.43
N LYS A 18 6.09 -21.04 23.62
CA LYS A 18 6.34 -22.10 24.61
C LYS A 18 5.82 -23.47 24.14
N GLU A 19 4.69 -23.50 23.44
CA GLU A 19 4.19 -24.71 22.76
C GLU A 19 5.08 -25.16 21.57
N ARG A 20 5.91 -24.25 21.05
CA ARG A 20 6.86 -24.47 19.92
C ARG A 20 8.15 -25.16 20.28
N SER A 21 8.45 -25.39 21.54
CA SER A 21 9.65 -26.09 21.96
C SER A 21 9.62 -27.62 21.67
N ARG A 22 8.53 -28.11 21.08
CA ARG A 22 8.46 -29.50 20.56
C ARG A 22 8.95 -29.52 19.10
N PRO A 23 10.03 -30.19 18.75
CA PRO A 23 10.52 -30.31 17.39
C PRO A 23 9.53 -31.12 16.55
N GLY A 24 8.81 -30.46 15.62
CA GLY A 24 8.04 -31.24 14.65
C GLY A 24 6.91 -30.52 13.88
N LYS A 25 6.19 -29.54 14.42
CA LYS A 25 5.10 -28.88 13.68
C LYS A 25 5.21 -27.36 13.78
N ARG A 26 5.69 -26.73 12.72
CA ARG A 26 5.57 -25.26 12.58
C ARG A 26 4.08 -24.92 12.47
N VAL A 27 3.52 -24.34 13.51
CA VAL A 27 2.11 -23.93 13.55
C VAL A 27 1.93 -22.74 12.61
N CYS A 28 1.06 -22.88 11.61
CA CYS A 28 0.70 -21.79 10.72
C CYS A 28 -0.13 -20.75 11.51
N VAL A 29 0.44 -19.59 11.75
CA VAL A 29 -0.20 -18.49 12.51
C VAL A 29 -1.22 -17.76 11.65
N ALA A 30 -0.88 -17.47 10.40
CA ALA A 30 -1.77 -16.81 9.44
C ALA A 30 -1.50 -17.30 8.02
N SER A 31 -2.52 -17.29 7.18
CA SER A 31 -2.37 -17.64 5.76
C SER A 31 -3.23 -16.75 4.87
N VAL A 32 -2.67 -16.31 3.75
CA VAL A 32 -3.39 -15.54 2.71
C VAL A 32 -3.15 -16.17 1.35
N ARG A 33 -4.10 -16.05 0.43
CA ARG A 33 -3.90 -16.50 -0.95
C ARG A 33 -2.91 -15.59 -1.67
N ALA A 34 -2.03 -16.18 -2.45
CA ALA A 34 -1.17 -15.42 -3.36
C ALA A 34 -2.02 -14.74 -4.44
N SER A 35 -1.47 -13.68 -5.06
CA SER A 35 -2.18 -12.97 -6.13
C SER A 35 -2.37 -13.87 -7.34
N PRO A 36 -3.60 -14.07 -7.85
CA PRO A 36 -3.88 -14.97 -8.98
C PRO A 36 -3.40 -14.43 -10.33
N GLY A 37 -2.84 -13.21 -10.38
CA GLY A 37 -2.51 -12.54 -11.63
C GLY A 37 -1.61 -13.33 -12.59
N ALA A 38 -0.65 -14.10 -12.08
CA ALA A 38 0.21 -14.93 -12.93
C ALA A 38 -0.58 -16.09 -13.58
N TYR A 39 -1.45 -16.72 -12.82
CA TYR A 39 -2.30 -17.82 -13.31
C TYR A 39 -3.30 -17.33 -14.36
N LEU A 40 -3.90 -16.15 -14.13
CA LEU A 40 -4.82 -15.54 -15.11
C LEU A 40 -4.13 -15.25 -16.45
N VAL A 41 -2.86 -14.78 -16.40
CA VAL A 41 -2.10 -14.56 -17.62
C VAL A 41 -1.88 -15.87 -18.38
N VAL A 42 -1.43 -16.92 -17.69
CA VAL A 42 -1.20 -18.23 -18.31
C VAL A 42 -2.49 -18.82 -18.85
N SER A 43 -3.61 -18.73 -18.10
CA SER A 43 -4.93 -19.15 -18.60
C SER A 43 -5.34 -18.40 -19.86
N SER A 44 -5.12 -17.08 -19.91
CA SER A 44 -5.41 -16.27 -21.11
C SER A 44 -4.57 -16.68 -22.31
N VAL A 45 -3.28 -16.96 -22.09
CA VAL A 45 -2.37 -17.46 -23.17
C VAL A 45 -2.88 -18.81 -23.69
N LEU A 46 -3.17 -19.76 -22.80
CA LEU A 46 -3.65 -21.10 -23.22
C LEU A 46 -4.99 -21.02 -23.93
N THR A 47 -5.91 -20.17 -23.47
CA THR A 47 -7.21 -19.97 -24.15
C THR A 47 -7.02 -19.39 -25.54
N PHE A 48 -6.10 -18.44 -25.70
CA PHE A 48 -5.76 -17.89 -27.01
C PHE A 48 -5.11 -18.95 -27.93
N SER A 49 -4.14 -19.71 -27.38
CA SER A 49 -3.49 -20.80 -28.15
C SER A 49 -4.51 -21.88 -28.56
N ALA A 50 -5.49 -22.20 -27.71
CA ALA A 50 -6.57 -23.11 -28.04
C ALA A 50 -7.41 -22.60 -29.23
N GLY A 51 -7.72 -21.30 -29.27
CA GLY A 51 -8.40 -20.69 -30.41
C GLY A 51 -7.62 -20.80 -31.73
N LEU A 52 -6.29 -20.65 -31.68
CA LEU A 52 -5.43 -20.86 -32.85
C LEU A 52 -5.39 -22.33 -33.27
N LEU A 53 -5.32 -23.27 -32.33
CA LEU A 53 -5.33 -24.71 -32.59
C LEU A 53 -6.66 -25.18 -33.21
N LEU A 54 -7.80 -24.65 -32.75
CA LEU A 54 -9.09 -24.88 -33.39
C LEU A 54 -9.10 -24.42 -34.85
N ARG A 55 -8.51 -23.27 -35.14
CA ARG A 55 -8.43 -22.76 -36.51
C ARG A 55 -7.52 -23.58 -37.39
N SER A 56 -6.53 -24.29 -36.84
CA SER A 56 -5.63 -25.22 -37.55
C SER A 56 -6.13 -26.65 -37.58
N SER A 57 -7.43 -26.88 -37.24
CA SER A 57 -8.08 -28.20 -37.23
C SER A 57 -7.46 -29.20 -36.23
N GLN A 58 -6.79 -28.70 -35.19
CA GLN A 58 -6.20 -29.54 -34.14
C GLN A 58 -7.08 -29.56 -32.88
N ASP A 59 -8.31 -30.09 -33.01
CA ASP A 59 -9.34 -30.00 -32.00
C ASP A 59 -8.97 -30.68 -30.67
N GLY A 60 -8.22 -31.79 -30.71
CA GLY A 60 -7.81 -32.51 -29.50
C GLY A 60 -6.86 -31.68 -28.63
N TRP A 61 -5.86 -31.01 -29.25
CA TRP A 61 -4.91 -30.13 -28.53
C TRP A 61 -5.60 -28.84 -28.03
N ALA A 62 -6.54 -28.32 -28.81
CA ALA A 62 -7.32 -27.16 -28.41
C ALA A 62 -8.17 -27.45 -27.16
N LEU A 63 -8.86 -28.60 -27.15
CA LEU A 63 -9.65 -29.03 -26.00
C LEU A 63 -8.78 -29.24 -24.76
N LEU A 64 -7.63 -29.89 -24.90
CA LEU A 64 -6.66 -30.06 -23.81
C LEU A 64 -6.22 -28.68 -23.25
N ALA A 65 -5.89 -27.74 -24.10
CA ALA A 65 -5.45 -26.40 -23.68
C ALA A 65 -6.56 -25.66 -22.94
N ILE A 66 -7.84 -25.77 -23.37
CA ILE A 66 -8.99 -25.20 -22.67
C ILE A 66 -9.18 -25.84 -21.30
N VAL A 67 -9.14 -27.17 -21.24
CA VAL A 67 -9.28 -27.90 -19.96
C VAL A 67 -8.17 -27.49 -19.00
N VAL A 68 -6.93 -27.45 -19.41
CA VAL A 68 -5.81 -26.99 -18.58
C VAL A 68 -6.00 -25.54 -18.12
N ALA A 69 -6.42 -24.63 -19.02
CA ALA A 69 -6.61 -23.23 -18.73
C ALA A 69 -7.70 -22.96 -17.68
N TRP A 70 -8.82 -23.71 -17.75
CA TRP A 70 -10.02 -23.42 -16.95
C TRP A 70 -10.26 -24.39 -15.78
N THR A 71 -9.55 -25.52 -15.71
CA THR A 71 -9.62 -26.45 -14.58
C THR A 71 -8.34 -26.50 -13.78
N LEU A 72 -7.22 -26.86 -14.41
CA LEU A 72 -5.94 -27.06 -13.73
C LEU A 72 -5.36 -25.76 -13.18
N LEU A 73 -5.28 -24.71 -13.98
CA LEU A 73 -4.69 -23.43 -13.53
C LEU A 73 -5.46 -22.74 -12.41
N PRO A 74 -6.82 -22.66 -12.44
CA PRO A 74 -7.59 -22.20 -11.29
C PRO A 74 -7.36 -23.04 -10.03
N ALA A 75 -7.30 -24.37 -10.16
CA ALA A 75 -7.00 -25.27 -9.03
C ALA A 75 -5.61 -25.00 -8.43
N LEU A 76 -4.59 -24.82 -9.27
CA LEU A 76 -3.25 -24.41 -8.84
C LEU A 76 -3.26 -23.05 -8.15
N ALA A 77 -3.98 -22.06 -8.68
CA ALA A 77 -4.11 -20.73 -8.09
C ALA A 77 -4.80 -20.78 -6.71
N LEU A 78 -5.80 -21.64 -6.53
CA LEU A 78 -6.48 -21.82 -5.26
C LEU A 78 -5.60 -22.51 -4.22
N SER A 79 -4.67 -23.37 -4.64
CA SER A 79 -3.70 -24.03 -3.76
C SER A 79 -2.57 -23.11 -3.28
N ASP A 80 -2.29 -22.04 -4.03
CA ASP A 80 -1.17 -21.12 -3.78
C ASP A 80 -1.46 -20.17 -2.61
N LYS A 81 -0.72 -20.34 -1.52
CA LYS A 81 -0.90 -19.60 -0.27
C LYS A 81 0.43 -19.09 0.25
N ILE A 82 0.41 -17.90 0.81
CA ILE A 82 1.48 -17.34 1.62
C ILE A 82 1.12 -17.63 3.07
N THR A 83 1.99 -18.35 3.77
CA THR A 83 1.80 -18.74 5.17
C THR A 83 2.84 -18.03 6.04
N PHE A 84 2.40 -17.57 7.19
CA PHE A 84 3.21 -16.95 8.21
C PHE A 84 3.26 -17.89 9.44
N ASP A 85 4.46 -18.25 9.91
CA ASP A 85 4.68 -19.14 11.04
C ASP A 85 5.10 -18.39 12.33
N GLY A 86 5.05 -17.05 12.32
CA GLY A 86 5.46 -16.19 13.42
C GLY A 86 6.91 -15.69 13.34
N GLN A 87 7.74 -16.29 12.49
CA GLN A 87 9.14 -15.87 12.28
C GLN A 87 9.49 -15.69 10.80
N SER A 88 8.78 -16.39 9.93
CA SER A 88 9.06 -16.38 8.51
C SER A 88 7.80 -16.43 7.64
N LEU A 89 7.92 -15.88 6.45
CA LEU A 89 6.93 -15.98 5.37
C LEU A 89 7.38 -17.08 4.40
N VAL A 90 6.46 -17.99 4.10
CA VAL A 90 6.71 -19.11 3.18
C VAL A 90 5.57 -19.20 2.18
N ARG A 91 5.88 -19.34 0.91
CA ARG A 91 4.89 -19.63 -0.11
C ARG A 91 4.70 -21.12 -0.25
N ARG A 92 3.47 -21.59 -0.07
CA ARG A 92 3.08 -23.02 -0.11
C ARG A 92 2.00 -23.23 -1.17
N GLY A 93 2.09 -24.36 -1.86
CA GLY A 93 1.12 -24.75 -2.89
C GLY A 93 1.79 -25.67 -3.91
N VAL A 94 1.00 -26.22 -4.83
CA VAL A 94 1.52 -27.14 -5.86
C VAL A 94 2.48 -26.42 -6.82
N ALA A 95 2.09 -25.24 -7.31
CA ALA A 95 2.93 -24.47 -8.23
C ALA A 95 4.24 -23.97 -7.59
N PRO A 96 4.27 -23.39 -6.37
CA PRO A 96 5.51 -23.10 -5.66
C PRO A 96 6.38 -24.34 -5.40
N PHE A 97 5.78 -25.48 -5.13
CA PHE A 97 6.51 -26.75 -4.97
C PHE A 97 7.19 -27.19 -6.27
N LEU A 98 6.48 -27.17 -7.39
CA LEU A 98 7.05 -27.47 -8.71
C LEU A 98 8.16 -26.49 -9.06
N PHE A 99 7.96 -25.18 -8.81
CA PHE A 99 8.99 -24.18 -9.01
C PHE A 99 10.23 -24.43 -8.16
N GLN A 100 10.06 -24.87 -6.91
CA GLN A 100 11.17 -25.24 -6.03
C GLN A 100 11.93 -26.47 -6.58
N LEU A 101 11.21 -27.46 -7.12
CA LEU A 101 11.81 -28.65 -7.71
C LEU A 101 12.70 -28.30 -8.92
N ILE A 102 12.24 -27.36 -9.76
CA ILE A 102 12.93 -26.94 -10.98
C ILE A 102 14.08 -25.96 -10.67
N SER A 103 13.87 -25.00 -9.78
CA SER A 103 14.81 -23.90 -9.51
C SER A 103 15.72 -24.15 -8.31
N GLY A 104 15.46 -25.17 -7.51
CA GLY A 104 16.17 -25.45 -6.26
C GLY A 104 15.97 -24.41 -5.16
N ARG A 105 15.19 -23.35 -5.40
CA ARG A 105 15.04 -22.22 -4.48
C ARG A 105 13.68 -22.22 -3.78
N LYS A 106 13.71 -22.25 -2.44
CA LYS A 106 12.51 -22.04 -1.62
C LYS A 106 12.18 -20.56 -1.54
N GLN A 107 10.92 -20.22 -1.78
CA GLN A 107 10.43 -18.85 -1.50
C GLN A 107 10.17 -18.74 0.01
N HIS A 108 11.19 -18.32 0.73
CA HIS A 108 11.22 -18.17 2.18
C HIS A 108 11.83 -16.82 2.52
N LEU A 109 11.23 -16.09 3.47
CA LEU A 109 11.71 -14.80 3.93
C LEU A 109 11.56 -14.73 5.45
N SER A 110 12.67 -14.61 6.17
CA SER A 110 12.66 -14.37 7.62
C SER A 110 12.28 -12.91 7.90
N LEU A 111 11.59 -12.64 9.03
CA LEU A 111 11.23 -11.28 9.45
C LEU A 111 12.47 -10.38 9.63
N VAL A 112 13.59 -10.95 10.09
CA VAL A 112 14.87 -10.23 10.25
C VAL A 112 15.41 -9.74 8.90
N GLU A 113 15.13 -10.46 7.81
CA GLU A 113 15.59 -10.15 6.46
C GLU A 113 14.67 -9.19 5.71
N VAL A 114 13.49 -8.85 6.28
CA VAL A 114 12.58 -7.86 5.70
C VAL A 114 13.28 -6.50 5.67
N GLU A 115 13.38 -5.93 4.49
CA GLU A 115 13.98 -4.62 4.25
C GLU A 115 12.92 -3.53 4.19
N ARG A 116 11.80 -3.81 3.51
CA ARG A 116 10.73 -2.83 3.32
C ARG A 116 9.37 -3.50 3.12
N VAL A 117 8.34 -2.84 3.65
CA VAL A 117 6.94 -3.21 3.41
C VAL A 117 6.20 -2.00 2.88
N ASP A 118 5.70 -2.11 1.66
CA ASP A 118 4.93 -1.07 1.00
C ASP A 118 3.48 -1.52 0.79
N THR A 119 2.54 -0.64 1.09
CA THR A 119 1.13 -0.91 0.83
C THR A 119 0.52 0.12 -0.11
N ASN A 120 0.04 -0.36 -1.24
CA ASN A 120 -0.71 0.43 -2.19
C ASN A 120 -2.21 0.27 -1.96
N ALA A 121 -2.93 1.41 -1.89
CA ALA A 121 -4.38 1.43 -1.81
C ALA A 121 -4.99 1.78 -3.16
N VAL A 122 -5.76 0.86 -3.72
CA VAL A 122 -6.56 1.11 -4.92
C VAL A 122 -7.96 1.49 -4.47
N ARG A 123 -8.39 2.67 -4.89
CA ARG A 123 -9.71 3.21 -4.56
C ARG A 123 -10.74 2.79 -5.60
N THR A 124 -11.88 2.28 -5.14
CA THR A 124 -13.07 2.08 -5.96
C THR A 124 -14.23 2.87 -5.39
N LEU A 125 -14.81 3.76 -6.21
CA LEU A 125 -16.04 4.48 -5.86
C LEU A 125 -17.24 3.53 -6.02
N ARG A 126 -18.11 3.47 -5.02
CA ARG A 126 -19.40 2.80 -5.10
C ARG A 126 -20.51 3.81 -5.34
N ARG A 127 -21.62 3.38 -5.94
CA ARG A 127 -22.87 4.16 -5.98
C ARG A 127 -23.22 4.59 -4.55
N GLY A 128 -23.58 5.88 -4.36
CA GLY A 128 -23.84 6.46 -3.03
C GLY A 128 -22.62 7.09 -2.34
N GLY A 129 -21.49 7.33 -3.07
CA GLY A 129 -20.35 8.12 -2.54
C GLY A 129 -19.49 7.41 -1.51
N ARG A 130 -19.78 6.14 -1.18
CA ARG A 130 -18.93 5.35 -0.29
C ARG A 130 -17.66 4.94 -1.02
N VAL A 131 -16.52 5.15 -0.39
CA VAL A 131 -15.20 4.77 -0.91
C VAL A 131 -14.84 3.39 -0.38
N ARG A 132 -14.45 2.49 -1.28
CA ARG A 132 -13.87 1.20 -0.89
C ARG A 132 -12.41 1.18 -1.27
N TYR A 133 -11.56 0.96 -0.29
CA TYR A 133 -10.13 0.74 -0.50
C TYR A 133 -9.84 -0.75 -0.69
N ARG A 134 -9.06 -1.07 -1.71
CA ARG A 134 -8.40 -2.37 -1.88
C ARG A 134 -6.92 -2.17 -1.63
N TYR A 135 -6.41 -2.83 -0.64
CA TYR A 135 -5.00 -2.77 -0.26
C TYR A 135 -4.22 -3.89 -0.94
N ARG A 136 -3.04 -3.57 -1.40
CA ARG A 136 -2.07 -4.52 -1.92
C ARG A 136 -0.77 -4.28 -1.19
N SER A 137 -0.39 -5.22 -0.32
CA SER A 137 0.84 -5.15 0.45
C SER A 137 1.93 -5.96 -0.23
N GLN A 138 3.11 -5.37 -0.30
CA GLN A 138 4.31 -5.97 -0.84
C GLN A 138 5.38 -5.95 0.24
N ILE A 139 5.93 -7.11 0.56
CA ILE A 139 7.02 -7.30 1.52
C ILE A 139 8.25 -7.66 0.72
N ILE A 140 9.31 -6.88 0.88
CA ILE A 140 10.57 -7.02 0.15
C ILE A 140 11.66 -7.34 1.16
N GLY A 141 12.49 -8.33 0.85
CA GLY A 141 13.69 -8.66 1.61
C GLY A 141 14.63 -9.50 0.74
N ARG A 142 15.90 -9.48 1.04
CA ARG A 142 17.04 -10.21 0.44
C ARG A 142 16.76 -10.98 -0.87
N GLY A 143 16.34 -10.23 -1.93
CA GLY A 143 16.09 -10.81 -3.26
C GLY A 143 14.80 -11.60 -3.43
N THR A 144 13.94 -11.65 -2.40
CA THR A 144 12.60 -12.24 -2.46
C THR A 144 11.54 -11.22 -2.11
N GLY A 145 10.36 -11.36 -2.72
CA GLY A 145 9.24 -10.47 -2.44
C GLY A 145 7.92 -11.25 -2.38
N PHE A 146 7.09 -10.90 -1.41
CA PHE A 146 5.75 -11.44 -1.25
C PHE A 146 4.72 -10.35 -1.51
N VAL A 147 3.72 -10.65 -2.31
CA VAL A 147 2.63 -9.72 -2.63
C VAL A 147 1.31 -10.38 -2.33
N PHE A 148 0.50 -9.75 -1.50
CA PHE A 148 -0.86 -10.17 -1.21
C PHE A 148 -1.82 -8.97 -1.19
N ALA A 149 -3.07 -9.23 -1.51
CA ALA A 149 -4.07 -8.18 -1.66
C ALA A 149 -5.23 -8.36 -0.67
N SER A 150 -5.87 -7.26 -0.32
CA SER A 150 -7.07 -7.28 0.52
C SER A 150 -8.18 -8.10 -0.14
N GLY A 151 -8.68 -9.09 0.56
CA GLY A 151 -9.69 -10.02 0.06
C GLY A 151 -10.38 -10.78 1.20
N GLY A 152 -10.81 -10.09 2.27
CA GLY A 152 -11.58 -10.69 3.36
C GLY A 152 -10.83 -10.90 4.67
N ARG A 153 -11.33 -11.83 5.50
CA ARG A 153 -10.86 -12.06 6.87
C ARG A 153 -9.38 -12.47 6.93
N ARG A 154 -8.92 -13.33 6.02
CA ARG A 154 -7.54 -13.85 6.01
C ARG A 154 -6.48 -12.75 5.80
N TYR A 155 -6.79 -11.74 4.96
CA TYR A 155 -5.90 -10.59 4.79
C TYR A 155 -5.75 -9.81 6.10
N ARG A 156 -6.86 -9.54 6.80
CA ARG A 156 -6.84 -8.84 8.08
C ARG A 156 -6.05 -9.62 9.14
N GLU A 157 -6.29 -10.91 9.25
CA GLU A 157 -5.53 -11.79 10.16
C GLU A 157 -4.02 -11.77 9.87
N MET A 158 -3.64 -11.76 8.58
CA MET A 158 -2.23 -11.65 8.18
C MET A 158 -1.64 -10.29 8.59
N VAL A 159 -2.32 -9.19 8.31
CA VAL A 159 -1.88 -7.83 8.68
C VAL A 159 -1.77 -7.69 10.19
N GLN A 160 -2.79 -8.10 10.94
CA GLN A 160 -2.83 -7.97 12.39
C GLN A 160 -1.77 -8.80 13.12
N ARG A 161 -1.34 -9.92 12.54
CA ARG A 161 -0.33 -10.80 13.15
C ARG A 161 1.09 -10.53 12.68
N LEU A 162 1.25 -10.05 11.45
CA LEU A 162 2.56 -9.85 10.83
C LEU A 162 3.09 -8.42 11.04
N PHE A 163 2.28 -7.39 10.77
CA PHE A 163 2.77 -6.02 10.76
C PHE A 163 3.24 -5.48 12.13
N PRO A 164 2.64 -5.86 13.28
CA PRO A 164 3.16 -5.46 14.58
C PRO A 164 4.56 -5.99 14.90
N LEU A 165 5.01 -7.04 14.20
CA LEU A 165 6.34 -7.65 14.41
C LEU A 165 7.43 -6.99 13.54
N ILE A 166 7.04 -6.08 12.64
CA ILE A 166 7.96 -5.39 11.74
C ILE A 166 8.26 -4.01 12.31
N HIS A 167 9.54 -3.66 12.36
CA HIS A 167 9.99 -2.37 12.86
C HIS A 167 9.41 -1.21 12.06
N ASP A 168 9.12 -0.09 12.73
CA ASP A 168 8.47 1.09 12.14
C ASP A 168 9.21 1.67 10.94
N ASP A 169 10.53 1.65 10.95
CA ASP A 169 11.36 2.19 9.86
C ASP A 169 11.30 1.37 8.56
N LYS A 170 10.83 0.12 8.63
CA LYS A 170 10.67 -0.77 7.45
C LYS A 170 9.33 -0.62 6.76
N ILE A 171 8.37 0.06 7.41
CA ILE A 171 6.99 0.16 6.92
C ILE A 171 6.71 1.56 6.37
N ASP A 172 6.03 1.61 5.22
CA ASP A 172 5.52 2.88 4.69
C ASP A 172 4.34 3.40 5.52
N LEU A 173 4.00 4.65 5.30
CA LEU A 173 2.94 5.34 6.03
C LEU A 173 1.59 4.62 5.95
N ARG A 174 1.25 4.03 4.81
CA ARG A 174 -0.01 3.28 4.61
C ARG A 174 -0.01 1.92 5.30
N THR A 175 1.12 1.24 5.30
CA THR A 175 1.31 -0.02 6.05
C THR A 175 1.13 0.23 7.54
N ARG A 176 1.68 1.35 8.06
CA ARG A 176 1.49 1.76 9.45
C ARG A 176 0.02 2.00 9.78
N GLU A 177 -0.71 2.70 8.91
CA GLU A 177 -2.15 2.90 9.08
C GLU A 177 -2.94 1.58 9.12
N LEU A 178 -2.59 0.64 8.27
CA LEU A 178 -3.23 -0.67 8.28
C LEU A 178 -2.90 -1.46 9.54
N ARG A 179 -1.65 -1.39 10.01
CA ARG A 179 -1.25 -2.03 11.25
C ARG A 179 -2.06 -1.51 12.44
N ASP A 180 -2.18 -0.18 12.54
CA ASP A 180 -2.73 0.47 13.71
C ASP A 180 -4.26 0.52 13.69
N TYR A 181 -4.88 0.66 12.51
CA TYR A 181 -6.31 0.98 12.38
C TYR A 181 -7.14 -0.02 11.57
N LEU A 182 -6.56 -1.10 11.04
CA LEU A 182 -7.34 -2.10 10.31
C LEU A 182 -8.19 -2.93 11.28
N CYS A 183 -9.50 -2.75 11.24
CA CYS A 183 -10.44 -3.43 12.12
C CYS A 183 -11.56 -4.13 11.34
N ASP A 184 -12.37 -4.92 12.05
CA ASP A 184 -13.57 -5.55 11.48
C ASP A 184 -14.74 -4.58 11.46
N SER A 185 -15.61 -4.70 10.44
CA SER A 185 -16.80 -3.86 10.31
C SER A 185 -17.76 -3.99 11.51
N LYS A 186 -17.78 -5.17 12.13
CA LYS A 186 -18.64 -5.41 13.31
C LYS A 186 -18.12 -4.69 14.55
N SER A 187 -16.80 -4.70 14.79
CA SER A 187 -16.20 -3.96 15.90
C SER A 187 -16.34 -2.46 15.70
N LEU A 188 -16.13 -2.01 14.46
CA LEU A 188 -16.29 -0.60 14.11
C LEU A 188 -17.70 -0.08 14.34
N ASN A 189 -18.75 -0.86 14.01
CA ASN A 189 -20.12 -0.45 14.28
C ASN A 189 -20.42 -0.39 15.77
N ARG A 190 -19.92 -1.33 16.59
CA ARG A 190 -20.07 -1.25 18.05
C ARG A 190 -19.41 -0.01 18.65
N GLU A 191 -18.22 0.36 18.18
CA GLU A 191 -17.53 1.57 18.63
C GLU A 191 -18.30 2.84 18.23
N LEU A 192 -18.91 2.86 17.04
CA LEU A 192 -19.78 3.95 16.59
C LEU A 192 -21.02 4.10 17.48
N ASP A 193 -21.69 2.99 17.78
CA ASP A 193 -22.88 2.97 18.61
C ASP A 193 -22.54 3.41 20.05
N TRP A 194 -21.40 2.94 20.57
CA TRP A 194 -20.94 3.30 21.91
C TRP A 194 -20.62 4.80 22.04
N LEU A 195 -19.96 5.39 21.04
CA LEU A 195 -19.64 6.83 21.03
C LEU A 195 -20.80 7.70 20.52
N LYS A 196 -21.96 7.11 20.22
CA LYS A 196 -23.17 7.80 19.74
C LYS A 196 -22.88 8.73 18.55
N LEU A 197 -22.12 8.28 17.58
CA LEU A 197 -21.87 9.02 16.34
C LEU A 197 -23.10 8.93 15.44
N ALA A 198 -23.49 10.07 14.86
CA ALA A 198 -24.62 10.11 13.94
C ALA A 198 -24.35 9.24 12.70
N PRO A 199 -25.36 8.48 12.20
CA PRO A 199 -25.23 7.72 10.97
C PRO A 199 -24.89 8.61 9.77
N ALA A 200 -24.25 8.03 8.73
CA ALA A 200 -23.83 8.76 7.55
C ALA A 200 -24.97 9.47 6.83
N ASP A 201 -26.16 8.91 6.87
CA ASP A 201 -27.36 9.43 6.19
C ASP A 201 -27.84 10.76 6.81
N VAL A 202 -27.63 10.96 8.10
CA VAL A 202 -27.92 12.21 8.82
C VAL A 202 -26.87 13.27 8.53
N LEU A 203 -25.62 12.85 8.22
CA LEU A 203 -24.50 13.74 7.93
C LEU A 203 -24.48 14.23 6.49
N ASP A 204 -25.35 13.71 5.60
CA ASP A 204 -25.39 14.08 4.18
C ASP A 204 -25.77 15.54 3.95
N ASN A 205 -26.60 16.12 4.81
CA ASN A 205 -27.11 17.49 4.69
C ASN A 205 -26.34 18.51 5.54
N ALA A 206 -25.47 18.05 6.44
CA ALA A 206 -24.62 18.95 7.20
C ALA A 206 -23.34 19.22 6.41
N THR A 207 -23.29 20.30 5.64
CA THR A 207 -22.03 20.92 5.23
C THR A 207 -21.31 21.35 6.50
N VAL A 208 -20.52 20.45 7.06
CA VAL A 208 -19.66 20.74 8.20
C VAL A 208 -18.57 21.69 7.71
N GLU A 209 -18.86 22.97 7.65
CA GLU A 209 -17.85 24.02 7.55
C GLU A 209 -17.07 24.06 8.85
N PHE A 210 -16.05 23.24 8.92
CA PHE A 210 -15.08 23.35 9.98
C PHE A 210 -14.16 24.54 9.67
N LYS A 211 -14.45 25.69 10.26
CA LYS A 211 -13.57 26.87 10.25
C LYS A 211 -12.37 26.58 11.15
N LEU A 212 -11.34 25.93 10.63
CA LEU A 212 -10.01 25.90 11.24
C LEU A 212 -9.47 27.35 11.24
N GLY A 213 -9.53 28.03 12.36
CA GLY A 213 -9.00 29.38 12.48
C GLY A 213 -10.03 30.52 12.28
N GLY A 214 -11.30 30.25 12.43
CA GLY A 214 -12.26 31.33 12.64
C GLY A 214 -11.86 32.11 13.88
N ARG A 215 -11.36 33.34 13.67
CA ARG A 215 -11.02 34.36 14.64
C ARG A 215 -12.13 34.47 15.68
N ARG A 216 -12.02 33.76 16.79
CA ARG A 216 -12.69 34.14 18.02
C ARG A 216 -11.90 35.30 18.63
N GLU A 217 -11.93 36.45 17.95
CA GLU A 217 -11.72 37.74 18.56
C GLU A 217 -12.95 37.99 19.40
N HIS A 218 -12.93 37.88 20.63
CA HIS A 218 -13.92 38.07 21.70
C HIS A 218 -14.40 36.78 22.41
N ALA A 219 -13.45 35.99 22.81
CA ALA A 219 -13.62 35.30 24.08
C ALA A 219 -12.42 35.72 24.90
N GLY A 220 -12.65 36.62 25.81
CA GLY A 220 -11.68 37.02 26.81
C GLY A 220 -11.00 35.80 27.40
N GLU A 221 -9.83 36.02 27.95
CA GLU A 221 -9.05 35.10 28.77
C GLU A 221 -9.96 34.06 29.46
N GLN A 222 -10.35 33.04 28.68
CA GLN A 222 -10.88 31.84 29.30
C GLN A 222 -9.67 31.16 29.88
N SER A 223 -9.45 31.49 31.17
CA SER A 223 -8.82 30.67 32.17
C SER A 223 -8.57 29.26 31.65
N ASP A 224 -7.42 28.71 31.97
CA ASP A 224 -7.09 27.28 31.97
C ASP A 224 -8.24 26.50 32.62
N THR A 225 -9.30 26.31 31.87
CA THR A 225 -10.41 25.45 32.25
C THR A 225 -9.79 24.08 32.31
N GLN A 226 -9.60 23.56 33.50
CA GLN A 226 -9.14 22.21 33.75
C GLN A 226 -9.95 21.29 32.84
N ILE A 227 -9.35 20.87 31.74
CA ILE A 227 -10.01 19.94 30.82
C ILE A 227 -10.22 18.67 31.61
N ASN A 228 -11.47 18.27 31.74
CA ASN A 228 -11.82 17.07 32.51
C ASN A 228 -11.05 15.87 31.88
N PRO A 229 -10.29 15.10 32.69
CA PRO A 229 -9.52 13.95 32.16
C PRO A 229 -10.37 12.97 31.36
N GLY A 230 -11.66 12.80 31.72
CA GLY A 230 -12.60 11.98 30.94
C GLY A 230 -12.90 12.51 29.54
N ASP A 231 -12.88 13.83 29.35
CA ASP A 231 -13.09 14.43 28.01
C ASP A 231 -11.84 14.25 27.15
N VAL A 232 -10.64 14.31 27.74
CA VAL A 232 -9.37 14.02 27.05
C VAL A 232 -9.34 12.56 26.57
N GLU A 233 -9.68 11.62 27.45
CA GLU A 233 -9.75 10.19 27.10
C GLU A 233 -10.77 9.96 25.96
N ARG A 234 -11.93 10.58 26.05
CA ARG A 234 -12.95 10.52 25.01
C ARG A 234 -12.46 11.09 23.68
N ALA A 235 -11.70 12.19 23.68
CA ALA A 235 -11.13 12.78 22.48
C ALA A 235 -10.09 11.85 21.84
N ILE A 236 -9.28 11.16 22.63
CA ILE A 236 -8.32 10.16 22.16
C ILE A 236 -9.06 8.97 21.50
N LEU A 237 -10.12 8.47 22.13
CA LEU A 237 -10.95 7.40 21.55
C LEU A 237 -11.62 7.83 20.24
N LEU A 238 -12.14 9.07 20.18
CA LEU A 238 -12.72 9.63 18.95
C LEU A 238 -11.67 9.79 17.83
N ARG A 239 -10.42 10.17 18.15
CA ARG A 239 -9.31 10.22 17.19
C ARG A 239 -9.00 8.83 16.64
N GLU A 240 -8.91 7.83 17.51
CA GLU A 240 -8.67 6.44 17.11
C GLU A 240 -9.78 5.91 16.21
N LEU A 241 -11.04 6.11 16.59
CA LEU A 241 -12.21 5.77 15.80
C LEU A 241 -12.20 6.50 14.45
N GLY A 242 -11.87 7.79 14.41
CA GLY A 242 -11.74 8.58 13.20
C GLY A 242 -10.74 7.97 12.21
N ASN A 243 -9.59 7.52 12.68
CA ASN A 243 -8.58 6.82 11.86
C ASN A 243 -9.09 5.45 11.38
N LYS A 244 -9.74 4.65 12.22
CA LYS A 244 -10.36 3.38 11.84
C LYS A 244 -11.40 3.57 10.74
N LEU A 245 -12.27 4.58 10.87
CA LEU A 245 -13.29 4.94 9.88
C LEU A 245 -12.66 5.41 8.55
N ARG A 246 -11.60 6.21 8.62
CA ARG A 246 -10.85 6.68 7.45
C ARG A 246 -10.24 5.50 6.68
N VAL A 247 -9.58 4.57 7.35
CA VAL A 247 -9.01 3.36 6.75
C VAL A 247 -10.10 2.45 6.18
N ALA A 248 -11.27 2.38 6.82
CA ALA A 248 -12.44 1.66 6.32
C ALA A 248 -13.14 2.34 5.14
N GLY A 249 -12.80 3.61 4.82
CA GLY A 249 -13.42 4.39 3.74
C GLY A 249 -14.71 5.11 4.13
N ARG A 250 -15.07 5.13 5.40
CA ARG A 250 -16.24 5.84 5.96
C ARG A 250 -15.84 7.29 6.30
N LEU A 251 -15.52 8.07 5.26
CA LEU A 251 -14.86 9.38 5.41
C LEU A 251 -15.74 10.47 6.06
N ARG A 252 -17.08 10.35 5.99
CA ARG A 252 -18.01 11.32 6.59
C ARG A 252 -18.06 11.12 8.10
N GLU A 253 -18.26 9.89 8.55
CA GLU A 253 -18.27 9.55 9.97
C GLU A 253 -16.91 9.81 10.61
N ALA A 254 -15.80 9.55 9.87
CA ALA A 254 -14.47 9.95 10.33
C ALA A 254 -14.37 11.47 10.55
N GLY A 255 -14.96 12.28 9.65
CA GLY A 255 -15.02 13.74 9.80
C GLY A 255 -15.71 14.19 11.07
N GLU A 256 -16.84 13.57 11.40
CA GLU A 256 -17.58 13.88 12.63
C GLU A 256 -16.79 13.46 13.89
N ALA A 257 -16.15 12.28 13.86
CA ALA A 257 -15.32 11.84 14.98
C ALA A 257 -14.17 12.81 15.25
N PHE A 258 -13.44 13.22 14.20
CA PHE A 258 -12.37 14.21 14.35
C PHE A 258 -12.86 15.59 14.77
N ARG A 259 -14.03 16.03 14.26
CA ARG A 259 -14.62 17.31 14.67
C ARG A 259 -14.91 17.33 16.15
N ARG A 260 -15.51 16.27 16.71
CA ARG A 260 -15.78 16.16 18.15
C ARG A 260 -14.49 16.11 18.96
N ALA A 261 -13.48 15.36 18.50
CA ALA A 261 -12.18 15.30 19.18
C ALA A 261 -11.48 16.67 19.20
N LEU A 262 -11.50 17.40 18.08
CA LEU A 262 -10.89 18.73 17.96
C LEU A 262 -11.62 19.81 18.77
N ASN A 263 -12.90 19.65 19.05
CA ASN A 263 -13.62 20.56 19.97
C ASN A 263 -13.10 20.45 21.41
N VAL A 264 -12.60 19.27 21.81
CA VAL A 264 -12.02 19.03 23.14
C VAL A 264 -10.53 19.37 23.16
N LEU A 265 -9.78 18.93 22.15
CA LEU A 265 -8.32 19.10 22.03
C LEU A 265 -7.93 19.89 20.78
N PRO A 266 -8.22 21.20 20.71
CA PRO A 266 -7.99 22.00 19.49
C PRO A 266 -6.52 22.27 19.22
N ARG A 267 -5.64 22.06 20.23
CA ARG A 267 -4.20 22.34 20.13
C ARG A 267 -3.32 21.10 19.98
N ASP A 268 -3.90 19.89 19.98
CA ASP A 268 -3.14 18.65 19.82
C ASP A 268 -2.62 18.52 18.38
N GLY A 269 -1.30 18.63 18.21
CA GLY A 269 -0.60 18.54 16.91
C GLY A 269 -0.85 17.21 16.21
N ARG A 270 -0.91 16.12 16.97
CA ARG A 270 -1.12 14.77 16.43
C ARG A 270 -2.55 14.54 15.94
N LEU A 271 -3.53 15.08 16.67
CA LEU A 271 -4.94 15.06 16.26
C LEU A 271 -5.16 15.89 14.99
N ILE A 272 -4.54 17.06 14.90
CA ILE A 272 -4.60 17.93 13.71
C ILE A 272 -3.94 17.23 12.51
N TYR A 273 -2.84 16.52 12.69
CA TYR A 273 -2.20 15.71 11.65
C TYR A 273 -3.14 14.62 11.12
N ASP A 274 -3.78 13.85 12.01
CA ASP A 274 -4.72 12.81 11.62
C ASP A 274 -5.94 13.39 10.87
N PHE A 275 -6.41 14.56 11.28
CA PHE A 275 -7.46 15.30 10.57
C PHE A 275 -7.01 15.79 9.18
N ALA A 276 -5.78 16.26 9.04
CA ALA A 276 -5.21 16.63 7.75
C ALA A 276 -5.18 15.43 6.77
N ARG A 277 -4.85 14.24 7.28
CA ARG A 277 -4.89 13.00 6.51
C ARG A 277 -6.30 12.63 6.05
N LEU A 278 -7.31 12.86 6.91
CA LEU A 278 -8.72 12.69 6.52
C LEU A 278 -9.08 13.65 5.39
N LEU A 279 -8.78 14.95 5.51
CA LEU A 279 -9.04 15.96 4.49
C LEU A 279 -8.41 15.58 3.15
N ARG A 280 -7.16 15.07 3.17
CA ARG A 280 -6.49 14.56 1.98
C ARG A 280 -7.21 13.35 1.37
N SER A 281 -7.68 12.43 2.21
CA SER A 281 -8.44 11.27 1.75
C SER A 281 -9.76 11.68 1.10
N GLN A 282 -10.45 12.68 1.66
CA GLN A 282 -11.67 13.27 1.10
C GLN A 282 -11.38 14.02 -0.21
N ALA A 283 -10.31 14.83 -0.25
CA ALA A 283 -9.86 15.52 -1.46
C ALA A 283 -9.60 14.53 -2.60
N SER A 284 -8.85 13.48 -2.31
CA SER A 284 -8.59 12.42 -3.28
C SER A 284 -9.87 11.69 -3.70
N ALA A 285 -10.85 11.52 -2.81
CA ALA A 285 -12.11 10.83 -3.10
C ALA A 285 -13.01 11.66 -4.02
N LYS A 286 -13.08 12.96 -3.81
CA LYS A 286 -13.97 13.88 -4.54
C LYS A 286 -13.30 14.58 -5.72
N GLY A 287 -11.96 14.57 -5.81
CA GLY A 287 -11.20 15.38 -6.77
C GLY A 287 -11.22 16.88 -6.41
N ASP A 288 -11.39 17.23 -5.14
CA ASP A 288 -11.61 18.59 -4.68
C ASP A 288 -10.30 19.26 -4.23
N ALA A 289 -9.85 20.25 -5.01
CA ALA A 289 -8.64 21.02 -4.72
C ALA A 289 -8.78 21.89 -3.44
N ARG A 290 -10.00 22.32 -3.07
CA ARG A 290 -10.22 23.11 -1.84
C ARG A 290 -9.97 22.24 -0.60
N LEU A 291 -10.39 20.98 -0.61
CA LEU A 291 -10.09 20.06 0.47
C LEU A 291 -8.60 19.77 0.57
N LEU A 292 -7.89 19.72 -0.58
CA LEU A 292 -6.44 19.55 -0.57
C LEU A 292 -5.73 20.78 0.04
N SER A 293 -6.18 22.00 -0.27
CA SER A 293 -5.62 23.21 0.34
C SER A 293 -5.89 23.28 1.84
N ARG A 294 -7.07 22.85 2.31
CA ARG A 294 -7.39 22.70 3.73
C ARG A 294 -6.50 21.67 4.42
N ALA A 295 -6.22 20.53 3.75
CA ALA A 295 -5.30 19.51 4.27
C ALA A 295 -3.88 20.09 4.45
N ARG A 296 -3.39 20.87 3.48
CA ARG A 296 -2.10 21.57 3.59
C ARG A 296 -2.08 22.59 4.74
N ALA A 297 -3.16 23.33 4.95
CA ALA A 297 -3.28 24.25 6.07
C ALA A 297 -3.27 23.54 7.42
N ALA A 298 -3.99 22.42 7.53
CA ALA A 298 -3.99 21.58 8.73
C ALA A 298 -2.60 20.96 9.01
N LEU A 299 -1.85 20.53 7.97
CA LEU A 299 -0.47 20.06 8.14
C LEU A 299 0.47 21.16 8.66
N ARG A 300 0.30 22.40 8.16
CA ARG A 300 1.08 23.55 8.68
C ARG A 300 0.79 23.79 10.16
N LEU A 301 -0.47 23.79 10.53
CA LEU A 301 -0.88 23.97 11.93
C LEU A 301 -0.36 22.84 12.82
N SER A 302 -0.41 21.60 12.33
CA SER A 302 0.17 20.45 13.03
C SER A 302 1.68 20.61 13.22
N ALA A 303 2.42 21.04 12.19
CA ALA A 303 3.85 21.26 12.27
C ALA A 303 4.22 22.36 13.29
N MET A 304 3.40 23.41 13.39
CA MET A 304 3.61 24.47 14.41
C MET A 304 3.32 24.00 15.82
N ARG A 305 2.62 22.88 15.98
CA ARG A 305 2.20 22.32 17.28
C ARG A 305 2.78 20.95 17.57
N ALA A 306 3.70 20.51 16.72
CA ALA A 306 4.40 19.24 16.91
C ALA A 306 5.47 19.35 18.01
N ASP A 307 5.78 20.59 18.44
CA ASP A 307 6.75 20.93 19.46
C ASP A 307 8.09 20.17 19.26
N GLU A 308 8.44 19.29 20.20
CA GLU A 308 9.67 18.49 20.19
C GLU A 308 9.44 17.01 19.76
N ASP A 309 8.29 16.68 19.18
CA ASP A 309 7.99 15.31 18.71
C ASP A 309 8.62 15.07 17.31
N ALA A 310 9.87 14.58 17.29
CA ALA A 310 10.61 14.25 16.06
C ALA A 310 9.86 13.19 15.20
N ALA A 311 9.19 12.24 15.85
CA ALA A 311 8.44 11.22 15.15
C ALA A 311 7.20 11.81 14.44
N LEU A 312 6.49 12.74 15.10
CA LEU A 312 5.36 13.45 14.49
C LEU A 312 5.83 14.37 13.35
N LEU A 313 6.95 15.09 13.53
CA LEU A 313 7.52 15.93 12.47
C LEU A 313 7.90 15.13 11.22
N SER A 314 8.45 13.94 11.39
CA SER A 314 8.75 13.02 10.28
C SER A 314 7.46 12.61 9.54
N LEU A 315 6.38 12.29 10.26
CA LEU A 315 5.08 11.96 9.67
C LEU A 315 4.44 13.16 8.95
N ILE A 316 4.58 14.36 9.50
CA ILE A 316 4.11 15.61 8.87
C ILE A 316 4.89 15.87 7.58
N GLY A 317 6.21 15.66 7.59
CA GLY A 317 7.05 15.75 6.39
C GLY A 317 6.56 14.83 5.27
N GLU A 318 6.26 13.57 5.58
CA GLU A 318 5.65 12.65 4.62
C GLU A 318 4.27 13.14 4.13
N GLY A 319 3.46 13.69 5.04
CA GLY A 319 2.18 14.30 4.71
C GLY A 319 2.32 15.46 3.70
N PHE A 320 3.32 16.33 3.88
CA PHE A 320 3.63 17.40 2.93
C PHE A 320 4.10 16.86 1.57
N LEU A 321 4.95 15.81 1.54
CA LEU A 321 5.34 15.15 0.30
C LEU A 321 4.14 14.58 -0.46
N GLU A 322 3.20 13.96 0.26
CA GLU A 322 1.96 13.45 -0.31
C GLU A 322 1.04 14.59 -0.85
N CYS A 323 1.15 15.80 -0.30
CA CYS A 323 0.44 17.00 -0.76
C CYS A 323 1.23 17.82 -1.81
N ASN A 324 2.38 17.31 -2.25
CA ASN A 324 3.29 17.95 -3.22
C ASN A 324 3.84 19.31 -2.73
N GLU A 325 4.19 19.41 -1.44
CA GLU A 325 4.83 20.57 -0.79
C GLU A 325 6.26 20.22 -0.33
N ALA A 326 7.18 20.00 -1.28
CA ALA A 326 8.53 19.53 -1.02
C ALA A 326 9.33 20.43 -0.07
N ALA A 327 9.27 21.75 -0.22
CA ALA A 327 10.01 22.69 0.63
C ALA A 327 9.56 22.68 2.10
N ARG A 328 8.28 22.39 2.38
CA ARG A 328 7.78 22.24 3.76
C ARG A 328 8.13 20.87 4.32
N ALA A 329 8.08 19.85 3.49
CA ALA A 329 8.52 18.52 3.86
C ALA A 329 9.99 18.53 4.31
N GLU A 330 10.86 19.19 3.53
CA GLU A 330 12.27 19.36 3.84
C GLU A 330 12.49 19.96 5.23
N ARG A 331 11.83 21.09 5.53
CA ARG A 331 11.94 21.75 6.85
C ARG A 331 11.47 20.86 7.98
N SER A 332 10.37 20.12 7.78
CA SER A 332 9.84 19.21 8.81
C SER A 332 10.81 18.06 9.09
N PHE A 333 11.44 17.50 8.05
CA PHE A 333 12.42 16.43 8.22
C PHE A 333 13.72 16.96 8.82
N GLN A 334 14.20 18.14 8.42
CA GLN A 334 15.37 18.77 9.01
C GLN A 334 15.15 19.01 10.51
N ARG A 335 14.00 19.57 10.88
CA ARG A 335 13.66 19.77 12.29
C ARG A 335 13.57 18.46 13.06
N ALA A 336 13.04 17.40 12.47
CA ALA A 336 13.01 16.09 13.10
C ALA A 336 14.43 15.55 13.37
N ILE A 337 15.38 15.74 12.44
CA ILE A 337 16.79 15.33 12.61
C ILE A 337 17.52 16.21 13.64
N GLU A 338 17.20 17.50 13.72
CA GLU A 338 17.76 18.38 14.75
C GLU A 338 17.38 17.91 16.16
N LEU A 339 16.13 17.45 16.34
CA LEU A 339 15.63 16.94 17.62
C LEU A 339 16.16 15.54 17.91
N GLU A 340 16.16 14.67 16.91
CA GLU A 340 16.61 13.29 17.01
C GLU A 340 17.50 12.93 15.80
N PRO A 341 18.83 13.02 15.92
CA PRO A 341 19.75 12.78 14.79
C PRO A 341 19.63 11.39 14.17
N ARG A 342 19.25 10.38 14.96
CA ARG A 342 19.14 8.97 14.51
C ARG A 342 17.80 8.63 13.86
N THR A 343 17.04 9.61 13.37
CA THR A 343 15.76 9.40 12.75
C THR A 343 15.92 8.92 11.32
N PHE A 344 16.03 7.61 11.12
CA PHE A 344 16.15 6.94 9.82
C PHE A 344 15.05 7.40 8.83
N ARG A 345 13.81 7.50 9.30
CA ARG A 345 12.66 7.92 8.50
C ARG A 345 12.80 9.34 7.93
N ALA A 346 13.27 10.27 8.72
CA ALA A 346 13.49 11.65 8.28
C ALA A 346 14.60 11.74 7.22
N ARG A 347 15.66 10.97 7.36
CA ARG A 347 16.73 10.86 6.34
C ARG A 347 16.18 10.33 5.00
N LEU A 348 15.37 9.27 5.02
CA LEU A 348 14.71 8.78 3.81
C LEU A 348 13.79 9.84 3.21
N GLY A 349 13.06 10.59 4.05
CA GLY A 349 12.22 11.69 3.60
C GLY A 349 13.01 12.79 2.90
N LEU A 350 14.17 13.18 3.43
CA LEU A 350 15.08 14.13 2.77
C LEU A 350 15.63 13.58 1.44
N ALA A 351 15.95 12.29 1.37
CA ALA A 351 16.35 11.66 0.12
C ALA A 351 15.23 11.75 -0.93
N ASP A 352 13.96 11.51 -0.53
CA ASP A 352 12.81 11.65 -1.43
C ASP A 352 12.58 13.11 -1.88
N VAL A 353 12.80 14.09 -1.01
CA VAL A 353 12.77 15.52 -1.36
C VAL A 353 13.87 15.85 -2.37
N ALA A 354 15.11 15.45 -2.08
CA ALA A 354 16.26 15.68 -2.95
C ALA A 354 16.06 15.05 -4.34
N LEU A 355 15.48 13.84 -4.38
CA LEU A 355 15.14 13.15 -5.63
C LEU A 355 14.11 13.92 -6.46
N ARG A 356 13.07 14.46 -5.83
CA ARG A 356 12.07 15.30 -6.51
C ARG A 356 12.65 16.59 -7.06
N ASN A 357 13.66 17.11 -6.39
CA ASN A 357 14.40 18.31 -6.81
C ASN A 357 15.52 18.00 -7.82
N GLY A 358 15.73 16.74 -8.22
CA GLY A 358 16.77 16.32 -9.16
C GLY A 358 18.20 16.37 -8.61
N LYS A 359 18.37 16.47 -7.27
CA LYS A 359 19.69 16.64 -6.62
C LYS A 359 20.27 15.27 -6.23
N LEU A 360 20.79 14.50 -7.19
CA LEU A 360 21.29 13.14 -6.97
C LEU A 360 22.40 13.05 -5.91
N ALA A 361 23.34 13.97 -5.87
CA ALA A 361 24.38 14.00 -4.84
C ALA A 361 23.80 14.06 -3.41
N HIS A 362 22.74 14.85 -3.21
CA HIS A 362 22.08 14.93 -1.91
C HIS A 362 21.32 13.62 -1.59
N VAL A 363 20.71 12.97 -2.60
CA VAL A 363 20.08 11.66 -2.42
C VAL A 363 21.09 10.64 -1.91
N ILE A 364 22.27 10.57 -2.54
CA ILE A 364 23.35 9.67 -2.16
C ILE A 364 23.80 9.92 -0.73
N HIS A 365 24.02 11.20 -0.36
CA HIS A 365 24.43 11.60 0.98
C HIS A 365 23.40 11.14 2.03
N GLN A 366 22.12 11.46 1.82
CA GLN A 366 21.07 11.09 2.77
C GLN A 366 20.91 9.57 2.94
N TYR A 367 21.05 8.78 1.88
CA TYR A 367 21.03 7.32 1.99
C TYR A 367 22.27 6.76 2.70
N ARG A 368 23.47 7.37 2.51
CA ARG A 368 24.68 6.98 3.24
C ARG A 368 24.54 7.28 4.74
N ASP A 369 24.05 8.46 5.08
CA ASP A 369 23.78 8.83 6.47
C ASP A 369 22.75 7.90 7.11
N ALA A 370 21.65 7.62 6.40
CA ALA A 370 20.66 6.66 6.85
C ALA A 370 21.26 5.26 7.10
N ALA A 371 22.22 4.84 6.26
CA ALA A 371 22.91 3.55 6.45
C ALA A 371 23.82 3.53 7.68
N HIS A 372 24.40 4.67 8.06
CA HIS A 372 25.20 4.79 9.28
C HIS A 372 24.34 4.76 10.56
N GLU A 373 23.19 5.38 10.50
CA GLU A 373 22.29 5.53 11.66
C GLU A 373 21.31 4.38 11.86
N ALA A 374 21.15 3.51 10.84
CA ALA A 374 20.20 2.41 10.90
C ALA A 374 20.58 1.38 11.98
N SER A 375 19.62 1.08 12.85
CA SER A 375 19.77 0.12 13.96
C SER A 375 19.83 -1.34 13.50
N GLU A 376 19.20 -1.67 12.37
CA GLU A 376 19.07 -3.03 11.88
C GLU A 376 19.88 -3.29 10.60
N LYS A 377 20.53 -4.45 10.54
CA LYS A 377 21.31 -4.89 9.35
C LYS A 377 20.51 -4.88 8.03
N ALA A 378 19.20 -5.10 8.08
CA ALA A 378 18.34 -5.07 6.91
C ALA A 378 18.16 -3.65 6.36
N LEU A 379 17.98 -2.65 7.24
CA LEU A 379 17.88 -1.23 6.88
C LEU A 379 19.21 -0.71 6.34
N VAL A 380 20.34 -1.09 6.97
CA VAL A 380 21.69 -0.76 6.45
C VAL A 380 21.87 -1.27 5.03
N ARG A 381 21.53 -2.55 4.76
CA ARG A 381 21.62 -3.12 3.41
C ARG A 381 20.70 -2.39 2.42
N TYR A 382 19.48 -2.06 2.83
CA TYR A 382 18.56 -1.29 2.01
C TYR A 382 19.14 0.08 1.65
N ALA A 383 19.56 0.85 2.64
CA ALA A 383 20.06 2.19 2.42
C ALA A 383 21.35 2.19 1.56
N ARG A 384 22.30 1.27 1.81
CA ARG A 384 23.53 1.12 0.99
C ARG A 384 23.18 0.77 -0.46
N ARG A 385 22.29 -0.18 -0.68
CA ARG A 385 21.87 -0.57 -2.04
C ARG A 385 21.23 0.59 -2.81
N GLU A 386 20.40 1.40 -2.13
CA GLU A 386 19.83 2.60 -2.75
C GLU A 386 20.91 3.67 -3.00
N ALA A 387 21.83 3.90 -2.05
CA ALA A 387 22.96 4.79 -2.27
C ALA A 387 23.80 4.37 -3.47
N ASP A 388 24.19 3.09 -3.56
CA ASP A 388 24.99 2.55 -4.67
C ASP A 388 24.24 2.67 -6.02
N TYR A 389 22.92 2.52 -6.02
CA TYR A 389 22.11 2.73 -7.22
C TYR A 389 22.17 4.19 -7.70
N TYR A 390 22.02 5.15 -6.78
CA TYR A 390 22.07 6.57 -7.15
C TYR A 390 23.50 7.07 -7.47
N VAL A 391 24.54 6.48 -6.85
CA VAL A 391 25.95 6.74 -7.24
C VAL A 391 26.15 6.40 -8.70
N ARG A 392 25.70 5.22 -9.15
CA ARG A 392 25.81 4.82 -10.56
C ARG A 392 25.02 5.72 -11.51
N LEU A 393 23.82 6.14 -11.09
CA LEU A 393 23.03 7.10 -11.86
C LEU A 393 23.70 8.47 -11.99
N ASN A 394 24.54 8.84 -11.02
CA ASN A 394 25.25 10.11 -11.01
C ASN A 394 26.57 10.06 -11.78
N ASP A 395 27.25 8.91 -11.77
CA ASP A 395 28.63 8.77 -12.25
C ASP A 395 28.70 8.15 -13.65
N ASP A 396 27.61 7.49 -14.13
CA ASP A 396 27.57 6.77 -15.40
C ASP A 396 26.39 7.28 -16.26
N ASP A 397 26.72 8.14 -17.24
CA ASP A 397 25.74 8.73 -18.16
C ASP A 397 25.06 7.66 -19.05
N ASP A 398 25.78 6.59 -19.42
CA ASP A 398 25.23 5.49 -20.20
C ASP A 398 24.19 4.71 -19.37
N TYR A 399 24.51 4.48 -18.07
CA TYR A 399 23.57 3.86 -17.15
C TYR A 399 22.34 4.74 -16.91
N LEU A 400 22.52 6.04 -16.78
CA LEU A 400 21.42 7.01 -16.62
C LEU A 400 20.52 7.00 -17.86
N SER A 401 21.08 7.04 -19.06
CA SER A 401 20.31 7.01 -20.31
C SER A 401 19.53 5.70 -20.49
N ALA A 402 20.16 4.57 -20.15
CA ALA A 402 19.54 3.25 -20.18
C ALA A 402 18.38 3.15 -19.16
N GLU A 403 18.56 3.71 -17.95
CA GLU A 403 17.54 3.70 -16.91
C GLU A 403 16.37 4.62 -17.25
N LEU A 404 16.61 5.81 -17.81
CA LEU A 404 15.56 6.70 -18.34
C LEU A 404 14.77 6.01 -19.47
N SER A 405 15.45 5.36 -20.38
CA SER A 405 14.83 4.56 -21.44
C SER A 405 13.97 3.44 -20.86
N ARG A 406 14.47 2.71 -19.85
CA ARG A 406 13.73 1.68 -19.14
C ARG A 406 12.45 2.22 -18.48
N ILE A 407 12.53 3.36 -17.82
CA ILE A 407 11.37 4.00 -17.17
C ILE A 407 10.34 4.42 -18.22
N ASN A 408 10.77 5.04 -19.31
CA ASN A 408 9.91 5.44 -20.43
C ASN A 408 9.21 4.23 -21.05
N TRP A 409 9.95 3.13 -21.28
CA TRP A 409 9.37 1.87 -21.75
C TRP A 409 8.34 1.31 -20.80
N LEU A 410 8.59 1.30 -19.49
CA LEU A 410 7.63 0.85 -18.49
C LEU A 410 6.35 1.70 -18.49
N GLN A 411 6.48 3.02 -18.64
CA GLN A 411 5.31 3.92 -18.75
C GLN A 411 4.52 3.65 -20.04
N THR A 412 5.20 3.47 -21.16
CA THR A 412 4.59 3.15 -22.46
C THR A 412 3.88 1.80 -22.40
N LEU A 413 4.53 0.77 -21.87
CA LEU A 413 3.93 -0.56 -21.69
C LEU A 413 2.68 -0.52 -20.79
N THR A 414 2.66 0.32 -19.74
CA THR A 414 1.48 0.48 -18.89
C THR A 414 0.33 1.20 -19.62
N ARG A 415 0.61 2.12 -20.56
CA ARG A 415 -0.39 2.78 -21.41
C ARG A 415 -0.92 1.78 -22.45
N VAL A 416 -0.04 1.08 -23.14
CA VAL A 416 -0.39 0.03 -24.13
C VAL A 416 -1.26 -1.04 -23.48
N ARG A 417 -0.88 -1.55 -22.31
CA ARG A 417 -1.67 -2.55 -21.58
C ARG A 417 -3.08 -2.07 -21.25
N ARG A 418 -3.25 -0.81 -20.82
CA ARG A 418 -4.56 -0.24 -20.54
C ARG A 418 -5.42 -0.09 -21.79
N LEU A 419 -4.81 0.35 -22.89
CA LEU A 419 -5.49 0.50 -24.18
C LEU A 419 -5.89 -0.88 -24.73
N ALA A 420 -4.93 -1.81 -24.78
CA ALA A 420 -5.16 -3.17 -25.24
C ALA A 420 -6.30 -3.87 -24.47
N ALA A 421 -6.35 -3.73 -23.14
CA ALA A 421 -7.46 -4.28 -22.34
C ALA A 421 -8.82 -3.67 -22.70
N ARG A 422 -8.89 -2.37 -23.00
CA ARG A 422 -10.14 -1.72 -23.46
C ARG A 422 -10.56 -2.20 -24.84
N VAL A 423 -9.60 -2.28 -25.76
CA VAL A 423 -9.84 -2.78 -27.13
C VAL A 423 -10.29 -4.24 -27.10
N THR A 424 -9.62 -5.10 -26.30
CA THR A 424 -10.03 -6.50 -26.16
C THR A 424 -11.48 -6.62 -25.69
N ASN A 425 -11.87 -5.88 -24.64
CA ASN A 425 -13.24 -5.93 -24.13
C ASN A 425 -14.26 -5.43 -25.16
N ALA A 426 -13.97 -4.35 -25.86
CA ALA A 426 -14.85 -3.84 -26.93
C ALA A 426 -14.95 -4.80 -28.10
N SER A 427 -13.84 -5.37 -28.55
CA SER A 427 -13.79 -6.30 -29.69
C SER A 427 -14.47 -7.63 -29.39
N VAL A 428 -14.37 -8.15 -28.15
CA VAL A 428 -15.12 -9.33 -27.71
C VAL A 428 -16.63 -9.06 -27.77
N LEU A 429 -17.07 -7.88 -27.36
CA LEU A 429 -18.48 -7.50 -27.44
C LEU A 429 -18.95 -7.42 -28.91
N VAL A 430 -18.15 -6.84 -29.80
CA VAL A 430 -18.42 -6.81 -31.25
C VAL A 430 -18.46 -8.22 -31.83
N ALA A 431 -17.52 -9.09 -31.44
CA ALA A 431 -17.50 -10.48 -31.88
C ALA A 431 -18.76 -11.25 -31.46
N LEU A 432 -19.20 -11.08 -30.19
CA LEU A 432 -20.41 -11.71 -29.68
C LEU A 432 -21.68 -11.21 -30.39
N ILE A 433 -21.79 -9.91 -30.62
CA ILE A 433 -22.94 -9.35 -31.38
C ILE A 433 -22.88 -9.84 -32.82
N GLY A 434 -21.70 -9.85 -33.45
CA GLY A 434 -21.50 -10.30 -34.81
C GLY A 434 -21.88 -11.77 -35.05
N THR A 435 -21.73 -12.66 -34.05
CA THR A 435 -22.16 -14.08 -34.17
C THR A 435 -23.65 -14.23 -34.42
N TYR A 436 -24.46 -13.23 -34.04
CA TYR A 436 -25.91 -13.22 -34.28
C TYR A 436 -26.33 -12.40 -35.50
N ALA A 437 -25.53 -11.41 -35.88
CA ALA A 437 -25.88 -10.45 -36.93
C ALA A 437 -25.22 -10.77 -38.28
N ASP A 438 -23.90 -11.00 -38.30
CA ASP A 438 -23.13 -11.27 -39.53
C ASP A 438 -21.79 -11.92 -39.17
N GLN A 439 -21.47 -13.01 -39.85
CA GLN A 439 -20.25 -13.79 -39.66
C GLN A 439 -18.97 -12.98 -40.01
N ALA A 440 -19.05 -12.04 -40.94
CA ALA A 440 -17.92 -11.16 -41.27
C ALA A 440 -17.58 -10.21 -40.10
N ILE A 441 -18.61 -9.63 -39.46
CA ILE A 441 -18.46 -8.77 -38.27
C ILE A 441 -17.87 -9.55 -37.11
N ALA A 442 -18.37 -10.78 -36.90
CA ALA A 442 -17.80 -11.70 -35.89
C ALA A 442 -16.32 -11.95 -36.14
N GLY A 443 -15.92 -12.25 -37.38
CA GLY A 443 -14.54 -12.49 -37.79
C GLY A 443 -13.61 -11.30 -37.47
N ILE A 444 -14.04 -10.09 -37.81
CA ILE A 444 -13.30 -8.86 -37.52
C ILE A 444 -13.18 -8.66 -36.00
N GLY A 445 -14.28 -8.88 -35.25
CA GLY A 445 -14.30 -8.76 -33.80
C GLY A 445 -13.30 -9.71 -33.13
N TRP A 446 -13.27 -10.98 -33.56
CA TRP A 446 -12.30 -11.97 -33.05
C TRP A 446 -10.86 -11.66 -33.44
N ALA A 447 -10.58 -11.18 -34.65
CA ALA A 447 -9.26 -10.79 -35.08
C ALA A 447 -8.71 -9.61 -34.24
N LEU A 448 -9.53 -8.60 -34.02
CA LEU A 448 -9.17 -7.44 -33.18
C LEU A 448 -9.00 -7.85 -31.71
N ALA A 449 -9.86 -8.70 -31.17
CA ALA A 449 -9.74 -9.19 -29.80
C ALA A 449 -8.45 -9.98 -29.59
N SER A 450 -8.10 -10.84 -30.56
CA SER A 450 -6.89 -11.67 -30.53
C SER A 450 -5.63 -10.83 -30.60
N SER A 451 -5.53 -9.88 -31.51
CA SER A 451 -4.37 -9.00 -31.64
C SER A 451 -4.19 -8.08 -30.44
N ALA A 452 -5.29 -7.53 -29.89
CA ALA A 452 -5.26 -6.72 -28.69
C ALA A 452 -4.85 -7.54 -27.44
N LEU A 453 -5.33 -8.78 -27.32
CA LEU A 453 -4.93 -9.69 -26.24
C LEU A 453 -3.45 -10.04 -26.33
N LEU A 454 -2.93 -10.31 -27.53
CA LEU A 454 -1.50 -10.55 -27.76
C LEU A 454 -0.65 -9.33 -27.36
N ALA A 455 -1.07 -8.12 -27.77
CA ALA A 455 -0.41 -6.87 -27.37
C ALA A 455 -0.46 -6.66 -25.84
N TRP A 456 -1.55 -7.03 -25.18
CA TRP A 456 -1.66 -6.98 -23.73
C TRP A 456 -0.69 -7.96 -23.04
N LEU A 457 -0.59 -9.20 -23.53
CA LEU A 457 0.30 -10.24 -23.02
C LEU A 457 1.77 -9.87 -23.20
N THR A 458 2.16 -9.46 -24.40
CA THR A 458 3.54 -9.04 -24.69
C THR A 458 3.96 -7.84 -23.83
N SER A 459 3.07 -6.85 -23.68
CA SER A 459 3.32 -5.71 -22.82
C SER A 459 3.44 -6.09 -21.32
N LEU A 460 2.74 -7.12 -20.89
CA LEU A 460 2.81 -7.63 -19.52
C LEU A 460 4.11 -8.39 -19.26
N LEU A 461 4.55 -9.24 -20.20
CA LEU A 461 5.80 -9.99 -20.12
C LEU A 461 6.99 -9.03 -20.18
N ALA A 462 7.03 -8.13 -21.16
CA ALA A 462 8.06 -7.09 -21.29
C ALA A 462 8.12 -6.21 -20.02
N GLY A 463 6.96 -5.81 -19.49
CA GLY A 463 6.91 -5.05 -18.25
C GLY A 463 7.47 -5.82 -17.04
N ARG A 464 7.32 -7.13 -16.96
CA ARG A 464 7.93 -7.95 -15.90
C ARG A 464 9.44 -8.06 -16.07
N LEU A 465 9.94 -8.27 -17.27
CA LEU A 465 11.37 -8.33 -17.55
C LEU A 465 12.05 -7.00 -17.23
N LEU A 466 11.45 -5.89 -17.66
CA LEU A 466 11.97 -4.54 -17.41
C LEU A 466 11.74 -4.06 -15.97
N SER A 467 10.87 -4.67 -15.19
CA SER A 467 10.62 -4.26 -13.79
C SER A 467 11.77 -4.64 -12.85
N ALA A 468 12.58 -5.62 -13.18
CA ALA A 468 13.80 -5.92 -12.45
C ALA A 468 14.81 -4.79 -12.71
N ARG A 469 15.21 -4.04 -11.67
CA ARG A 469 16.37 -3.13 -11.75
C ARG A 469 17.56 -3.96 -12.25
N GLY A 470 18.25 -3.48 -13.28
CA GLY A 470 19.39 -4.18 -13.84
C GLY A 470 20.36 -4.62 -12.73
N LYS A 471 20.74 -5.91 -12.74
CA LYS A 471 21.80 -6.36 -11.83
C LYS A 471 23.04 -5.51 -12.10
N PRO A 472 23.72 -5.03 -11.05
CA PRO A 472 24.99 -4.35 -11.25
C PRO A 472 25.94 -5.25 -12.05
N ARG A 473 26.46 -4.76 -13.17
CA ARG A 473 27.67 -5.37 -13.74
C ARG A 473 28.77 -5.26 -12.68
N PRO A 474 29.48 -6.33 -12.36
CA PRO A 474 30.67 -6.19 -11.54
C PRO A 474 31.58 -5.17 -12.24
N ILE A 475 32.04 -4.18 -11.52
CA ILE A 475 33.12 -3.31 -11.94
C ILE A 475 34.36 -4.19 -11.80
N ASP A 476 34.93 -4.61 -12.94
CA ASP A 476 36.23 -5.30 -13.00
C ASP A 476 37.34 -4.36 -12.53
#